data_d027237e072285e4d3eda76df66fc974
#
_entry.id   d027237e072285e4d3eda76df66fc974
#
_cell.length_a   1.000
_cell.length_b   1.000
_cell.length_c   1.000
_cell.angle_alpha   90.00
_cell.angle_beta   90.00
_cell.angle_gamma   90.00
#
_symmetry.space_group_name_H-M   'P 1'
#
loop_
_entity.id
_entity.type
_entity.pdbx_description
1 polymer ?
#
loop_
_entity_poly.entity_id
_entity_poly.type
_entity_poly.pdbx_seq_one_letter_code
_entity_poly.pdbx_strand_id
1 'polypeptide(L)'
;MVVHPAAGHASGTLVNAIMYHIKDLSSINGVIRPGIVHRIDKDTSGLLMIAKNDKAHESLAAQLKDKTSKRRYLAIVHGEIANDKGTIEAPIGRNLKDRKKQAV
;
A
#
# COMPACT_ATOMS: atom_id res chain seq x y z
N MET A 1 8.22 -7.65 4.58
CA MET A 1 7.24 -8.76 4.34
C MET A 1 6.39 -8.44 3.13
N VAL A 2 6.18 -9.39 2.26
CA VAL A 2 5.27 -9.24 1.10
C VAL A 2 3.82 -9.20 1.60
N VAL A 3 3.02 -8.27 1.06
CA VAL A 3 1.65 -8.06 1.53
C VAL A 3 0.72 -9.20 1.10
N HIS A 4 0.73 -9.57 -0.18
CA HIS A 4 -0.15 -10.61 -0.71
C HIS A 4 0.60 -11.56 -1.63
N PRO A 5 0.09 -12.81 -1.82
CA PRO A 5 0.71 -13.77 -2.72
C PRO A 5 0.84 -13.22 -4.15
N ALA A 6 1.99 -13.46 -4.74
CA ALA A 6 2.33 -13.04 -6.10
C ALA A 6 3.39 -13.98 -6.69
N ALA A 7 3.79 -13.76 -7.93
CA ALA A 7 4.88 -14.51 -8.56
C ALA A 7 6.14 -14.49 -7.69
N GLY A 8 6.69 -15.66 -7.36
CA GLY A 8 7.83 -15.84 -6.47
C GLY A 8 7.51 -15.81 -4.97
N HIS A 9 6.25 -15.51 -4.56
CA HIS A 9 5.81 -15.44 -3.17
C HIS A 9 4.42 -16.06 -3.01
N ALA A 10 4.34 -17.39 -3.09
CA ALA A 10 3.08 -18.12 -2.99
C ALA A 10 2.52 -18.18 -1.55
N SER A 11 3.39 -18.05 -0.53
CA SER A 11 3.04 -18.14 0.88
C SER A 11 3.94 -17.25 1.73
N GLY A 12 3.71 -17.21 3.04
CA GLY A 12 4.51 -16.40 3.98
C GLY A 12 4.27 -14.90 3.83
N THR A 13 3.14 -14.49 3.25
CA THR A 13 2.78 -13.09 3.08
C THR A 13 1.97 -12.56 4.27
N LEU A 14 1.80 -11.24 4.35
CA LEU A 14 0.93 -10.62 5.36
C LEU A 14 -0.50 -11.17 5.30
N VAL A 15 -1.04 -11.36 4.10
CA VAL A 15 -2.38 -11.93 3.91
C VAL A 15 -2.48 -13.32 4.54
N ASN A 16 -1.48 -14.17 4.38
CA ASN A 16 -1.47 -15.50 5.01
C ASN A 16 -1.52 -15.40 6.54
N ALA A 17 -0.73 -14.50 7.12
CA ALA A 17 -0.73 -14.29 8.57
C ALA A 17 -2.06 -13.73 9.07
N ILE A 18 -2.64 -12.76 8.36
CA ILE A 18 -3.94 -12.18 8.70
C ILE A 18 -5.05 -13.23 8.62
N MET A 19 -5.09 -14.04 7.59
CA MET A 19 -6.07 -15.12 7.43
C MET A 19 -5.96 -16.17 8.53
N TYR A 20 -4.76 -16.41 9.03
CA TYR A 20 -4.56 -17.32 10.15
C TYR A 20 -5.13 -16.78 11.47
N HIS A 21 -4.94 -15.49 11.73
CA HIS A 21 -5.32 -14.87 13.00
C HIS A 21 -6.76 -14.32 13.00
N ILE A 22 -7.30 -13.93 11.85
CA ILE A 22 -8.60 -13.28 11.72
C ILE A 22 -9.45 -14.07 10.72
N LYS A 23 -10.54 -14.71 11.20
CA LYS A 23 -11.37 -15.59 10.37
C LYS A 23 -12.48 -14.85 9.60
N ASP A 24 -12.88 -13.65 10.05
CA ASP A 24 -13.99 -12.87 9.48
C ASP A 24 -13.49 -11.69 8.65
N LEU A 25 -12.50 -11.93 7.80
CA LEU A 25 -11.98 -10.91 6.89
C LEU A 25 -12.94 -10.62 5.74
N SER A 26 -12.90 -9.37 5.24
CA SER A 26 -13.58 -8.99 4.02
C SER A 26 -13.14 -9.86 2.84
N SER A 27 -14.09 -10.39 2.09
CA SER A 27 -13.88 -11.18 0.88
C SER A 27 -14.19 -10.43 -0.41
N ILE A 28 -14.43 -9.11 -0.35
CA ILE A 28 -14.88 -8.30 -1.50
C ILE A 28 -13.89 -8.34 -2.68
N ASN A 29 -12.59 -8.49 -2.41
CA ASN A 29 -11.56 -8.67 -3.42
C ASN A 29 -11.19 -10.15 -3.65
N GLY A 30 -12.05 -11.08 -3.21
CA GLY A 30 -11.81 -12.51 -3.27
C GLY A 30 -10.84 -13.02 -2.21
N VAL A 31 -10.52 -14.31 -2.30
CA VAL A 31 -9.72 -15.02 -1.29
C VAL A 31 -8.25 -14.58 -1.24
N ILE A 32 -7.74 -13.99 -2.32
CA ILE A 32 -6.31 -13.66 -2.46
C ILE A 32 -5.92 -12.40 -1.68
N ARG A 33 -6.84 -11.45 -1.54
CA ARG A 33 -6.57 -10.15 -0.89
C ARG A 33 -7.65 -9.76 0.13
N PRO A 34 -8.04 -10.63 1.05
CA PRO A 34 -9.13 -10.34 1.97
C PRO A 34 -8.79 -9.17 2.88
N GLY A 35 -9.61 -8.12 2.83
CA GLY A 35 -9.46 -6.94 3.69
C GLY A 35 -8.32 -5.99 3.37
N ILE A 36 -7.52 -6.26 2.35
CA ILE A 36 -6.41 -5.39 1.95
C ILE A 36 -6.93 -4.24 1.10
N VAL A 37 -6.91 -3.04 1.63
CA VAL A 37 -7.41 -1.81 0.99
C VAL A 37 -6.30 -0.92 0.44
N HIS A 38 -5.07 -1.09 0.91
CA HIS A 38 -3.89 -0.39 0.42
C HIS A 38 -2.61 -1.17 0.72
N ARG A 39 -1.51 -0.67 0.24
CA ARG A 39 -0.19 -1.24 0.48
C ARG A 39 0.85 -0.14 0.67
N ILE A 40 1.97 -0.48 1.23
CA ILE A 40 3.18 0.34 1.29
C ILE A 40 4.29 -0.33 0.48
N ASP A 41 5.30 0.44 0.10
CA ASP A 41 6.40 -0.08 -0.72
C ASP A 41 7.29 -1.06 0.05
N LYS A 42 8.04 -1.84 -0.70
CA LYS A 42 8.89 -2.93 -0.19
C LYS A 42 9.79 -2.51 0.98
N ASP A 43 10.45 -1.37 0.87
CA ASP A 43 11.43 -0.89 1.85
C ASP A 43 10.85 0.19 2.78
N THR A 44 9.54 0.35 2.81
CA THR A 44 8.82 1.25 3.69
C THR A 44 8.23 0.47 4.87
N SER A 45 8.48 0.94 6.07
CA SER A 45 7.78 0.48 7.28
C SER A 45 6.63 1.43 7.62
N GLY A 46 5.66 0.95 8.39
CA GLY A 46 4.57 1.79 8.83
C GLY A 46 3.26 1.03 9.05
N LEU A 47 2.18 1.79 9.09
CA LEU A 47 0.85 1.27 9.41
C LEU A 47 0.12 0.82 8.14
N LEU A 48 -0.58 -0.30 8.25
CA LEU A 48 -1.50 -0.81 7.25
C LEU A 48 -2.88 -0.97 7.88
N MET A 49 -3.90 -0.53 7.14
CA MET A 49 -5.30 -0.73 7.53
C MET A 49 -5.83 -2.01 6.88
N ILE A 50 -6.49 -2.82 7.68
CA ILE A 50 -7.11 -4.07 7.23
C ILE A 50 -8.61 -4.00 7.54
N ALA A 51 -9.43 -4.20 6.53
CA ALA A 51 -10.88 -4.28 6.69
C ALA A 51 -11.26 -5.69 7.15
N LYS A 52 -12.05 -5.79 8.21
CA LYS A 52 -12.50 -7.07 8.78
C LYS A 52 -13.85 -7.53 8.24
N ASN A 53 -14.55 -6.69 7.49
CA ASN A 53 -15.82 -7.01 6.84
C ASN A 53 -16.02 -6.15 5.59
N ASP A 54 -17.02 -6.49 4.79
CA ASP A 54 -17.27 -5.82 3.51
C ASP A 54 -17.62 -4.34 3.66
N LYS A 55 -18.42 -3.99 4.67
CA LYS A 55 -18.80 -2.61 4.94
C LYS A 55 -17.58 -1.74 5.27
N ALA A 56 -16.70 -2.22 6.11
CA ALA A 56 -15.44 -1.55 6.42
C ALA A 56 -14.53 -1.45 5.20
N HIS A 57 -14.45 -2.51 4.39
CA HIS A 57 -13.67 -2.51 3.16
C HIS A 57 -14.14 -1.43 2.18
N GLU A 58 -15.43 -1.37 1.90
CA GLU A 58 -16.01 -0.36 1.01
C GLU A 58 -15.75 1.07 1.53
N SER A 59 -15.98 1.30 2.81
CA SER A 59 -15.74 2.61 3.43
C SER A 59 -14.29 3.05 3.34
N LEU A 60 -13.35 2.17 3.70
CA LEU A 60 -11.92 2.48 3.65
C LEU A 60 -11.42 2.67 2.21
N ALA A 61 -11.88 1.85 1.28
CA ALA A 61 -11.54 1.99 -0.13
C ALA A 61 -12.02 3.33 -0.71
N ALA A 62 -13.23 3.75 -0.37
CA ALA A 62 -13.79 5.04 -0.77
C ALA A 62 -12.97 6.21 -0.19
N GLN A 63 -12.63 6.16 1.10
CA GLN A 63 -11.83 7.20 1.75
C GLN A 63 -10.42 7.32 1.14
N LEU A 64 -9.81 6.21 0.78
CA LEU A 64 -8.50 6.20 0.10
C LEU A 64 -8.59 6.76 -1.31
N LYS A 65 -9.64 6.40 -2.05
CA LYS A 65 -9.91 6.92 -3.40
C LYS A 65 -10.15 8.42 -3.40
N ASP A 66 -10.98 8.90 -2.48
CA ASP A 66 -11.34 10.32 -2.36
C ASP A 66 -10.28 11.15 -1.61
N LYS A 67 -9.21 10.49 -1.15
CA LYS A 67 -8.10 11.11 -0.40
C LYS A 67 -8.54 11.79 0.89
N THR A 68 -9.65 11.38 1.48
CA THR A 68 -10.10 11.83 2.81
C THR A 68 -9.31 11.16 3.92
N SER A 69 -8.86 9.92 3.70
CA SER A 69 -7.85 9.28 4.54
C SER A 69 -6.46 9.83 4.19
N LYS A 70 -5.86 10.59 5.11
CA LYS A 70 -4.57 11.27 4.88
C LYS A 70 -3.40 10.32 5.11
N ARG A 71 -2.41 10.39 4.23
CA ARG A 71 -1.15 9.66 4.34
C ARG A 71 -0.02 10.62 4.71
N ARG A 72 0.85 10.19 5.60
CA ARG A 72 2.04 10.95 6.00
C ARG A 72 3.22 10.02 6.12
N TYR A 73 4.35 10.41 5.56
CA TYR A 73 5.58 9.63 5.54
C TYR A 73 6.76 10.48 6.00
N LEU A 74 7.75 9.82 6.60
CA LEU A 74 9.07 10.37 6.81
C LEU A 74 10.03 9.69 5.83
N ALA A 75 10.91 10.45 5.22
CA ALA A 75 11.89 9.94 4.28
C ALA A 75 13.26 10.60 4.49
N ILE A 76 14.30 9.80 4.35
CA ILE A 76 15.67 10.30 4.26
C ILE A 76 16.04 10.35 2.78
N VAL A 77 16.47 11.50 2.32
CA VAL A 77 16.78 11.73 0.91
C VAL A 77 18.24 12.10 0.71
N HIS A 78 18.76 11.92 -0.49
CA HIS A 78 20.08 12.40 -0.87
C HIS A 78 20.08 13.92 -1.09
N GLY A 79 21.19 14.57 -0.69
CA GLY A 79 21.37 16.00 -0.89
C GLY A 79 20.61 16.85 0.11
N GLU A 80 20.55 18.13 -0.17
CA GLU A 80 19.88 19.13 0.66
C GLU A 80 18.66 19.70 -0.06
N ILE A 81 17.57 19.86 0.68
CA ILE A 81 16.38 20.53 0.18
C ILE A 81 16.44 21.99 0.61
N ALA A 82 16.43 22.90 -0.36
CA ALA A 82 16.65 24.33 -0.12
C ALA A 82 15.52 24.99 0.67
N ASN A 83 14.28 24.50 0.57
CA ASN A 83 13.10 25.07 1.21
C ASN A 83 12.56 24.12 2.28
N ASP A 84 12.07 24.66 3.38
CA ASP A 84 11.45 23.88 4.46
C ASP A 84 10.13 23.22 4.05
N LYS A 85 9.43 23.80 3.07
CA LYS A 85 8.16 23.31 2.54
C LYS A 85 8.11 23.46 1.04
N GLY A 86 7.39 22.58 0.39
CA GLY A 86 7.13 22.64 -1.05
C GLY A 86 6.10 21.62 -1.45
N THR A 87 5.60 21.76 -2.66
CA THR A 87 4.64 20.83 -3.27
C THR A 87 5.19 20.37 -4.61
N ILE A 88 5.14 19.07 -4.84
CA ILE A 88 5.49 18.47 -6.14
C ILE A 88 4.23 17.80 -6.66
N GLU A 89 3.74 18.29 -7.79
CA GLU A 89 2.61 17.73 -8.52
C GLU A 89 3.09 17.30 -9.91
N ALA A 90 3.43 16.01 -10.02
CA ALA A 90 3.92 15.45 -11.28
C ALA A 90 3.50 13.98 -11.39
N PRO A 91 3.19 13.51 -12.61
CA PRO A 91 2.89 12.10 -12.81
C PRO A 91 4.13 11.24 -12.59
N ILE A 92 3.94 10.07 -12.00
CA ILE A 92 4.99 9.09 -11.80
C ILE A 92 4.69 7.88 -12.67
N GLY A 93 5.66 7.46 -13.46
CA GLY A 93 5.58 6.29 -14.31
C GLY A 93 6.84 5.46 -14.28
N ARG A 94 6.87 4.40 -15.04
CA ARG A 94 8.08 3.59 -15.17
C ARG A 94 9.13 4.35 -15.97
N ASN A 95 10.37 4.33 -15.47
CA ASN A 95 11.49 4.91 -16.19
C ASN A 95 11.66 4.22 -17.55
N LEU A 96 11.81 5.02 -18.63
CA LEU A 96 11.91 4.51 -19.99
C LEU A 96 13.21 3.73 -20.26
N LYS A 97 14.29 4.11 -19.57
CA LYS A 97 15.62 3.47 -19.71
C LYS A 97 15.80 2.30 -18.77
N ASP A 98 15.27 2.37 -17.56
CA ASP A 98 15.33 1.30 -16.57
C ASP A 98 13.94 1.08 -15.97
N ARG A 99 13.22 0.11 -16.53
CA ARG A 99 11.84 -0.19 -16.15
C ARG A 99 11.65 -0.75 -14.73
N LYS A 100 12.75 -1.04 -14.02
CA LYS A 100 12.70 -1.39 -12.60
C LYS A 100 12.58 -0.15 -11.70
N LYS A 101 12.85 1.02 -12.25
CA LYS A 101 12.76 2.32 -11.54
C LYS A 101 11.50 3.08 -11.93
N GLN A 102 11.10 3.98 -11.04
CA GLN A 102 10.05 4.96 -11.28
C GLN A 102 10.70 6.30 -11.67
N ALA A 103 9.99 7.10 -12.44
CA ALA A 103 10.41 8.44 -12.85
C ALA A 103 9.19 9.35 -13.03
N VAL A 104 9.45 10.63 -13.01
CA VAL A 104 8.48 11.69 -13.33
C VAL A 104 8.36 11.85 -14.84
#